data_96bbb7ee8e705d12aaeadc37bb4cc728
#
_entry.id   96bbb7ee8e705d12aaeadc37bb4cc728
#
_cell.length_a   1.000
_cell.length_b   1.000
_cell.length_c   1.000
_cell.angle_alpha   90.00
_cell.angle_beta   90.00
_cell.angle_gamma   90.00
#
_symmetry.space_group_name_H-M   'P 1'
#
loop_
_entity.id
_entity.type
_entity.pdbx_description
1 polymer ?
#
loop_
_entity_poly.entity_id
_entity_poly.type
_entity_poly.pdbx_seq_one_letter_code
_entity_poly.pdbx_strand_id
1 'polypeptide(L)'
;MRALDAIGHALAVAGSMTWQITWSLLLGFTLSAVVQAVVRRSTVVRLLGDDRPAALARATALGAASSSCSYAAVALARSLFRKGSSFTAAMVFEIASTNLVIELGIILALLISWQFTLAEFVGGPIMIVLLAVAFRLFVRQQLIDEARRQADRGVAGSMEGHAAMDMSITATGSFRRRLISREGYTSVSHIFVM
;
A
#
# COMPACT_ATOMS: atom_id res chain seq x y z
N MET A 1 28.93 -17.45 32.05
CA MET A 1 28.67 -16.00 32.02
C MET A 1 28.58 -15.48 30.58
N ARG A 2 29.58 -15.63 29.70
CA ARG A 2 29.55 -15.08 28.30
C ARG A 2 28.36 -15.53 27.45
N ALA A 3 27.88 -16.78 27.57
CA ALA A 3 26.74 -17.26 26.80
C ALA A 3 25.40 -16.65 27.25
N LEU A 4 25.21 -16.46 28.55
CA LEU A 4 24.01 -15.81 29.09
C LEU A 4 23.96 -14.31 28.72
N ASP A 5 25.10 -13.63 28.75
CA ASP A 5 25.22 -12.23 28.36
C ASP A 5 24.95 -12.07 26.85
N ALA A 6 25.43 -12.99 26.01
CA ALA A 6 25.18 -12.99 24.58
C ALA A 6 23.68 -13.22 24.25
N ILE A 7 23.03 -14.15 24.96
CA ILE A 7 21.58 -14.41 24.82
C ILE A 7 20.80 -13.19 25.30
N GLY A 8 21.16 -12.60 26.43
CA GLY A 8 20.50 -11.38 26.92
C GLY A 8 20.60 -10.22 25.95
N HIS A 9 21.78 -10.01 25.36
CA HIS A 9 22.00 -8.99 24.35
C HIS A 9 21.17 -9.26 23.06
N ALA A 10 21.18 -10.50 22.58
CA ALA A 10 20.38 -10.89 21.40
C ALA A 10 18.87 -10.66 21.62
N LEU A 11 18.36 -11.02 22.81
CA LEU A 11 16.94 -10.78 23.15
C LEU A 11 16.62 -9.28 23.27
N ALA A 12 17.52 -8.48 23.82
CA ALA A 12 17.33 -7.03 23.89
C ALA A 12 17.29 -6.38 22.50
N VAL A 13 18.18 -6.80 21.59
CA VAL A 13 18.21 -6.34 20.20
C VAL A 13 16.93 -6.78 19.48
N ALA A 14 16.54 -8.05 19.61
CA ALA A 14 15.29 -8.55 19.01
C ALA A 14 14.06 -7.80 19.53
N GLY A 15 14.00 -7.54 20.83
CA GLY A 15 12.92 -6.76 21.44
C GLY A 15 12.85 -5.31 20.92
N SER A 16 13.99 -4.65 20.80
CA SER A 16 14.06 -3.29 20.27
C SER A 16 13.65 -3.21 18.79
N MET A 17 14.08 -4.17 17.97
CA MET A 17 13.67 -4.26 16.57
C MET A 17 12.18 -4.55 16.44
N THR A 18 11.64 -5.48 17.22
CA THR A 18 10.20 -5.77 17.24
C THR A 18 9.39 -4.54 17.60
N TRP A 19 9.82 -3.78 18.61
CA TRP A 19 9.19 -2.54 19.02
C TRP A 19 9.14 -1.50 17.90
N GLN A 20 10.24 -1.29 17.19
CA GLN A 20 10.33 -0.36 16.07
C GLN A 20 9.44 -0.77 14.90
N ILE A 21 9.45 -2.06 14.53
CA ILE A 21 8.63 -2.60 13.44
C ILE A 21 7.14 -2.51 13.78
N THR A 22 6.76 -2.74 15.04
CA THR A 22 5.36 -2.67 15.49
C THR A 22 4.74 -1.31 15.23
N TRP A 23 5.44 -0.23 15.52
CA TRP A 23 4.93 1.12 15.25
C TRP A 23 4.75 1.41 13.76
N SER A 24 5.69 0.99 12.93
CA SER A 24 5.58 1.14 11.47
C SER A 24 4.41 0.34 10.90
N LEU A 25 4.19 -0.87 11.39
CA LEU A 25 3.05 -1.71 10.99
C LEU A 25 1.72 -1.10 11.43
N LEU A 26 1.61 -0.66 12.68
CA LEU A 26 0.40 0.00 13.20
C LEU A 26 0.04 1.23 12.36
N LEU A 27 1.01 2.07 12.05
CA LEU A 27 0.80 3.26 11.23
C LEU A 27 0.40 2.88 9.80
N GLY A 28 1.06 1.92 9.19
CA GLY A 28 0.75 1.43 7.85
C GLY A 28 -0.67 0.84 7.74
N PHE A 29 -1.05 -0.01 8.69
CA PHE A 29 -2.40 -0.59 8.72
C PHE A 29 -3.48 0.44 9.03
N THR A 30 -3.21 1.39 9.94
CA THR A 30 -4.13 2.50 10.22
C THR A 30 -4.35 3.35 8.98
N LEU A 31 -3.27 3.71 8.26
CA LEU A 31 -3.37 4.46 7.01
C LEU A 31 -4.16 3.68 5.95
N SER A 32 -3.89 2.39 5.82
CA SER A 32 -4.63 1.50 4.92
C SER A 32 -6.12 1.48 5.26
N ALA A 33 -6.47 1.31 6.54
CA ALA A 33 -7.85 1.32 6.99
C ALA A 33 -8.55 2.66 6.71
N VAL A 34 -7.87 3.79 6.95
CA VAL A 34 -8.38 5.13 6.63
C VAL A 34 -8.63 5.28 5.13
N VAL A 35 -7.69 4.88 4.28
CA VAL A 35 -7.86 4.95 2.82
C VAL A 35 -9.02 4.06 2.37
N GLN A 36 -9.12 2.85 2.91
CA GLN A 36 -10.21 1.94 2.59
C GLN A 36 -11.59 2.49 2.99
N ALA A 37 -11.71 3.08 4.18
CA ALA A 37 -12.98 3.64 4.67
C ALA A 37 -13.37 4.94 3.96
N VAL A 38 -12.42 5.86 3.75
CA VAL A 38 -12.70 7.26 3.39
C VAL A 38 -12.61 7.53 1.90
N VAL A 39 -11.71 6.84 1.16
CA VAL A 39 -11.52 7.09 -0.28
C VAL A 39 -12.67 6.49 -1.07
N ARG A 40 -13.36 7.33 -1.84
CA ARG A 40 -14.50 6.92 -2.67
C ARG A 40 -14.04 6.14 -3.90
N ARG A 41 -14.81 5.10 -4.26
CA ARG A 41 -14.60 4.35 -5.50
C ARG A 41 -14.54 5.25 -6.73
N SER A 42 -15.42 6.25 -6.82
CA SER A 42 -15.44 7.20 -7.95
C SER A 42 -14.16 8.01 -8.10
N THR A 43 -13.49 8.34 -6.98
CA THR A 43 -12.19 9.03 -7.00
C THR A 43 -11.09 8.11 -7.49
N VAL A 44 -11.07 6.85 -7.05
CA VAL A 44 -10.10 5.85 -7.49
C VAL A 44 -10.23 5.59 -8.99
N VAL A 45 -11.46 5.33 -9.47
CA VAL A 45 -11.72 5.09 -10.90
C VAL A 45 -11.30 6.29 -11.75
N ARG A 46 -11.60 7.52 -11.31
CA ARG A 46 -11.23 8.74 -12.06
C ARG A 46 -9.72 8.96 -12.12
N LEU A 47 -8.98 8.62 -11.06
CA LEU A 47 -7.55 8.89 -10.97
C LEU A 47 -6.69 7.74 -11.50
N LEU A 48 -7.11 6.49 -11.25
CA LEU A 48 -6.33 5.26 -11.42
C LEU A 48 -7.07 4.18 -12.22
N GLY A 49 -8.21 4.49 -12.81
CA GLY A 49 -9.04 3.52 -13.56
C GLY A 49 -8.47 3.14 -14.92
N ASP A 50 -7.56 3.94 -15.46
CA ASP A 50 -6.95 3.75 -16.77
C ASP A 50 -5.47 3.33 -16.67
N ASP A 51 -4.97 2.68 -17.74
CA ASP A 51 -3.53 2.37 -17.92
C ASP A 51 -2.78 3.47 -18.68
N ARG A 52 -3.34 4.68 -18.79
CA ARG A 52 -2.68 5.80 -19.45
C ARG A 52 -1.47 6.26 -18.66
N PRO A 53 -0.42 6.79 -19.33
CA PRO A 53 0.79 7.27 -18.64
C PRO A 53 0.50 8.27 -17.51
N ALA A 54 -0.52 9.11 -17.69
CA ALA A 54 -0.94 10.06 -16.66
C ALA A 54 -1.53 9.38 -15.41
N ALA A 55 -2.25 8.27 -15.55
CA ALA A 55 -2.77 7.50 -14.42
C ALA A 55 -1.64 6.76 -13.70
N LEU A 56 -0.70 6.20 -14.45
CA LEU A 56 0.49 5.55 -13.88
C LEU A 56 1.38 6.56 -13.15
N ALA A 57 1.59 7.76 -13.69
CA ALA A 57 2.34 8.83 -13.03
C ALA A 57 1.66 9.25 -11.70
N ARG A 58 0.31 9.34 -11.68
CA ARG A 58 -0.44 9.59 -10.43
C ARG A 58 -0.29 8.45 -9.43
N ALA A 59 -0.36 7.19 -9.90
CA ALA A 59 -0.15 6.02 -9.06
C ALA A 59 1.25 6.03 -8.45
N THR A 60 2.28 6.34 -9.24
CA THR A 60 3.67 6.49 -8.79
C THR A 60 3.79 7.59 -7.73
N ALA A 61 3.25 8.78 -7.99
CA ALA A 61 3.31 9.90 -7.05
C ALA A 61 2.57 9.60 -5.74
N LEU A 62 1.39 8.98 -5.81
CA LEU A 62 0.62 8.58 -4.63
C LEU A 62 1.32 7.45 -3.86
N GLY A 63 1.93 6.50 -4.56
CA GLY A 63 2.74 5.44 -3.97
C GLY A 63 3.93 6.01 -3.21
N ALA A 64 4.76 6.80 -3.88
CA ALA A 64 5.93 7.45 -3.28
C ALA A 64 5.57 8.32 -2.06
N ALA A 65 4.45 9.05 -2.12
CA ALA A 65 3.96 9.86 -1.01
C ALA A 65 3.40 9.04 0.17
N SER A 66 2.94 7.80 -0.08
CA SER A 66 2.37 6.94 0.97
C SER A 66 3.44 6.33 1.87
N SER A 67 4.67 6.18 1.38
CA SER A 67 5.85 5.65 2.12
C SER A 67 5.48 4.46 3.02
N SER A 68 4.85 3.46 2.43
CA SER A 68 4.26 2.35 3.18
C SER A 68 5.22 1.16 3.26
N CYS A 69 5.18 0.42 4.37
CA CYS A 69 5.84 -0.89 4.44
C CYS A 69 5.22 -1.86 3.41
N SER A 70 5.96 -2.86 2.98
CA SER A 70 5.54 -3.80 1.93
C SER A 70 4.17 -4.44 2.18
N TYR A 71 3.86 -4.81 3.42
CA TYR A 71 2.56 -5.38 3.78
C TYR A 71 1.41 -4.38 3.63
N ALA A 72 1.60 -3.15 4.09
CA ALA A 72 0.60 -2.10 3.93
C ALA A 72 0.44 -1.69 2.46
N ALA A 73 1.53 -1.66 1.68
CA ALA A 73 1.51 -1.39 0.25
C ALA A 73 0.66 -2.40 -0.52
N VAL A 74 0.85 -3.70 -0.26
CA VAL A 74 0.03 -4.79 -0.85
C VAL A 74 -1.44 -4.64 -0.47
N ALA A 75 -1.74 -4.41 0.81
CA ALA A 75 -3.11 -4.22 1.27
C ALA A 75 -3.80 -3.01 0.62
N LEU A 76 -3.06 -1.89 0.46
CA LEU A 76 -3.54 -0.69 -0.22
C LEU A 76 -3.74 -0.94 -1.72
N ALA A 77 -2.77 -1.55 -2.41
CA ALA A 77 -2.87 -1.86 -3.83
C ALA A 77 -4.08 -2.77 -4.11
N ARG A 78 -4.28 -3.81 -3.30
CA ARG A 78 -5.45 -4.69 -3.37
C ARG A 78 -6.77 -3.90 -3.17
N SER A 79 -6.80 -3.02 -2.19
CA SER A 79 -7.95 -2.16 -1.92
C SER A 79 -8.26 -1.21 -3.09
N LEU A 80 -7.23 -0.58 -3.67
CA LEU A 80 -7.37 0.28 -4.85
C LEU A 80 -7.89 -0.52 -6.04
N PHE A 81 -7.37 -1.72 -6.28
CA PHE A 81 -7.83 -2.60 -7.35
C PHE A 81 -9.30 -2.98 -7.18
N ARG A 82 -9.75 -3.36 -5.98
CA ARG A 82 -11.15 -3.63 -5.66
C ARG A 82 -12.03 -2.39 -5.84
N LYS A 83 -11.53 -1.21 -5.51
CA LYS A 83 -12.24 0.07 -5.74
C LYS A 83 -12.26 0.52 -7.19
N GLY A 84 -11.68 -0.25 -8.11
CA GLY A 84 -11.79 -0.05 -9.55
C GLY A 84 -10.59 0.64 -10.20
N SER A 85 -9.41 0.65 -9.56
CA SER A 85 -8.19 1.02 -10.27
C SER A 85 -7.86 -0.04 -11.33
N SER A 86 -7.09 0.33 -12.34
CA SER A 86 -6.52 -0.66 -13.24
C SER A 86 -5.51 -1.54 -12.48
N PHE A 87 -5.30 -2.77 -12.93
CA PHE A 87 -4.33 -3.68 -12.33
C PHE A 87 -2.93 -3.09 -12.37
N THR A 88 -2.53 -2.55 -13.52
CA THR A 88 -1.22 -1.92 -13.70
C THR A 88 -1.01 -0.74 -12.75
N ALA A 89 -2.02 0.13 -12.60
CA ALA A 89 -1.92 1.27 -11.70
C ALA A 89 -1.82 0.85 -10.23
N ALA A 90 -2.52 -0.22 -9.81
CA ALA A 90 -2.41 -0.75 -8.45
C ALA A 90 -1.01 -1.33 -8.17
N MET A 91 -0.42 -2.07 -9.13
CA MET A 91 0.92 -2.61 -9.01
C MET A 91 2.00 -1.52 -9.04
N VAL A 92 1.84 -0.52 -9.90
CA VAL A 92 2.71 0.67 -9.94
C VAL A 92 2.69 1.42 -8.62
N PHE A 93 1.50 1.61 -8.03
CA PHE A 93 1.36 2.21 -6.71
C PHE A 93 2.13 1.41 -5.64
N GLU A 94 1.98 0.08 -5.61
CA GLU A 94 2.65 -0.81 -4.67
C GLU A 94 4.17 -0.69 -4.76
N ILE A 95 4.73 -0.79 -5.96
CA ILE A 95 6.16 -0.70 -6.19
C ILE A 95 6.71 0.69 -5.87
N ALA A 96 5.99 1.75 -6.27
CA ALA A 96 6.40 3.10 -5.97
C ALA A 96 6.40 3.39 -4.46
N SER A 97 5.44 2.84 -3.72
CA SER A 97 5.33 3.03 -2.27
C SER A 97 6.42 2.33 -1.46
N THR A 98 7.12 1.38 -2.05
CA THR A 98 8.20 0.62 -1.41
C THR A 98 9.59 1.02 -1.90
N ASN A 99 9.72 1.44 -3.15
CA ASN A 99 11.02 1.71 -3.77
C ASN A 99 11.30 3.21 -3.98
N LEU A 100 10.28 4.06 -4.17
CA LEU A 100 10.47 5.50 -4.38
C LEU A 100 10.20 6.30 -3.10
N VAL A 101 10.71 5.81 -1.99
CA VAL A 101 10.51 6.42 -0.68
C VAL A 101 11.56 7.50 -0.45
N ILE A 102 11.13 8.74 -0.26
CA ILE A 102 12.03 9.89 -0.05
C ILE A 102 12.91 9.69 1.20
N GLU A 103 12.34 9.12 2.26
CA GLU A 103 13.04 8.81 3.50
C GLU A 103 14.21 7.85 3.27
N LEU A 104 13.99 6.77 2.49
CA LEU A 104 15.04 5.83 2.11
C LEU A 104 16.12 6.52 1.27
N GLY A 105 15.73 7.38 0.34
CA GLY A 105 16.66 8.17 -0.46
C GLY A 105 17.57 9.06 0.37
N ILE A 106 17.04 9.73 1.39
CA ILE A 106 17.83 10.54 2.32
C ILE A 106 18.81 9.68 3.13
N ILE A 107 18.35 8.54 3.63
CA ILE A 107 19.19 7.59 4.39
C ILE A 107 20.32 7.08 3.51
N LEU A 108 20.05 6.67 2.26
CA LEU A 108 21.07 6.23 1.31
C LEU A 108 22.10 7.33 1.02
N ALA A 109 21.64 8.56 0.82
CA ALA A 109 22.54 9.69 0.54
C ALA A 109 23.49 9.99 1.71
N LEU A 110 22.98 9.91 2.96
CA LEU A 110 23.74 10.27 4.16
C LEU A 110 24.64 9.12 4.64
N LEU A 111 24.18 7.86 4.56
CA LEU A 111 24.90 6.73 5.16
C LEU A 111 25.79 5.99 4.15
N ILE A 112 25.44 6.00 2.87
CA ILE A 112 26.19 5.24 1.87
C ILE A 112 26.83 6.20 0.88
N SER A 113 26.05 6.80 -0.03
CA SER A 113 26.53 7.79 -0.98
C SER A 113 25.37 8.28 -1.85
N TRP A 114 25.44 9.52 -2.34
CA TRP A 114 24.46 10.12 -3.23
C TRP A 114 24.27 9.38 -4.57
N GLN A 115 25.27 8.63 -5.02
CA GLN A 115 25.23 7.83 -6.25
C GLN A 115 24.18 6.71 -6.13
N PHE A 116 24.08 6.07 -4.97
CA PHE A 116 23.05 5.04 -4.73
C PHE A 116 21.64 5.64 -4.69
N THR A 117 21.50 6.83 -4.11
CA THR A 117 20.23 7.57 -4.15
C THR A 117 19.84 7.90 -5.58
N LEU A 118 20.78 8.36 -6.39
CA LEU A 118 20.51 8.64 -7.80
C LEU A 118 20.12 7.36 -8.56
N ALA A 119 20.82 6.26 -8.32
CA ALA A 119 20.50 4.96 -8.93
C ALA A 119 19.09 4.50 -8.55
N GLU A 120 18.65 4.67 -7.31
CA GLU A 120 17.31 4.34 -6.82
C GLU A 120 16.24 5.19 -7.50
N PHE A 121 16.42 6.51 -7.50
CA PHE A 121 15.44 7.44 -8.08
C PHE A 121 15.40 7.45 -9.61
N VAL A 122 16.41 6.97 -10.28
CA VAL A 122 16.43 6.76 -11.75
C VAL A 122 15.96 5.33 -12.07
N GLY A 123 16.45 4.34 -11.33
CA GLY A 123 16.10 2.92 -11.53
C GLY A 123 14.63 2.62 -11.22
N GLY A 124 14.08 3.23 -10.17
CA GLY A 124 12.68 3.05 -9.78
C GLY A 124 11.68 3.39 -10.90
N PRO A 125 11.70 4.58 -11.48
CA PRO A 125 10.87 4.92 -12.64
C PRO A 125 11.08 4.03 -13.85
N ILE A 126 12.33 3.65 -14.17
CA ILE A 126 12.64 2.72 -15.26
C ILE A 126 11.97 1.36 -14.98
N MET A 127 12.11 0.83 -13.77
CA MET A 127 11.49 -0.41 -13.36
C MET A 127 9.95 -0.35 -13.47
N ILE A 128 9.33 0.76 -13.06
CA ILE A 128 7.89 0.98 -13.17
C ILE A 128 7.44 0.95 -14.63
N VAL A 129 8.18 1.62 -15.52
CA VAL A 129 7.86 1.61 -16.96
C VAL A 129 7.99 0.21 -17.55
N LEU A 130 9.08 -0.49 -17.26
CA LEU A 130 9.30 -1.86 -17.71
C LEU A 130 8.20 -2.80 -17.23
N LEU A 131 7.81 -2.68 -15.97
CA LEU A 131 6.75 -3.48 -15.37
C LEU A 131 5.38 -3.17 -16.00
N ALA A 132 5.06 -1.90 -16.23
CA ALA A 132 3.83 -1.50 -16.89
C ALA A 132 3.75 -2.05 -18.32
N VAL A 133 4.86 -2.02 -19.05
CA VAL A 133 4.96 -2.63 -20.38
C VAL A 133 4.80 -4.15 -20.30
N ALA A 134 5.50 -4.80 -19.38
CA ALA A 134 5.39 -6.24 -19.17
C ALA A 134 3.95 -6.68 -18.86
N PHE A 135 3.25 -5.97 -17.96
CA PHE A 135 1.85 -6.28 -17.66
C PHE A 135 0.95 -6.12 -18.88
N ARG A 136 1.13 -5.08 -19.67
CA ARG A 136 0.36 -4.89 -20.91
C ARG A 136 0.59 -5.99 -21.94
N LEU A 137 1.80 -6.54 -22.00
CA LEU A 137 2.17 -7.56 -23.01
C LEU A 137 1.78 -8.97 -22.56
N PHE A 138 1.98 -9.30 -21.26
CA PHE A 138 1.86 -10.67 -20.77
C PHE A 138 0.57 -10.94 -20.02
N VAL A 139 -0.04 -9.93 -19.38
CA VAL A 139 -1.27 -10.16 -18.58
C VAL A 139 -2.51 -9.99 -19.45
N ARG A 140 -3.22 -11.10 -19.67
CA ARG A 140 -4.48 -11.09 -20.43
C ARG A 140 -5.60 -10.46 -19.61
N GLN A 141 -6.44 -9.66 -20.26
CA GLN A 141 -7.61 -9.02 -19.64
C GLN A 141 -8.54 -10.03 -18.95
N GLN A 142 -8.69 -11.22 -19.50
CA GLN A 142 -9.49 -12.30 -18.88
C GLN A 142 -9.00 -12.67 -17.48
N LEU A 143 -7.66 -12.68 -17.27
CA LEU A 143 -7.06 -12.97 -15.97
C LEU A 143 -7.34 -11.85 -14.96
N ILE A 144 -7.29 -10.60 -15.42
CA ILE A 144 -7.58 -9.42 -14.59
C ILE A 144 -9.04 -9.42 -14.18
N ASP A 145 -9.95 -9.73 -15.10
CA ASP A 145 -11.39 -9.79 -14.83
C ASP A 145 -11.74 -10.93 -13.86
N GLU A 146 -11.09 -12.08 -14.00
CA GLU A 146 -11.25 -13.18 -13.06
C GLU A 146 -10.70 -12.84 -11.68
N ALA A 147 -9.50 -12.26 -11.60
CA ALA A 147 -8.92 -11.78 -10.36
C ALA A 147 -9.83 -10.74 -9.67
N ARG A 148 -10.46 -9.86 -10.44
CA ARG A 148 -11.42 -8.88 -9.92
C ARG A 148 -12.67 -9.54 -9.38
N ARG A 149 -13.25 -10.49 -10.11
CA ARG A 149 -14.40 -11.28 -9.66
C ARG A 149 -14.08 -12.06 -8.38
N GLN A 150 -12.90 -12.66 -8.32
CA GLN A 150 -12.46 -13.38 -7.13
C GLN A 150 -12.23 -12.43 -5.93
N ALA A 151 -11.66 -11.26 -6.17
CA ALA A 151 -11.49 -10.24 -5.14
C ALA A 151 -12.83 -9.70 -4.62
N ASP A 152 -13.84 -9.58 -5.48
CA ASP A 152 -15.20 -9.12 -5.11
C ASP A 152 -16.01 -10.19 -4.37
N ARG A 153 -15.81 -11.49 -4.69
CA ARG A 153 -16.54 -12.60 -4.04
C ARG A 153 -16.15 -12.80 -2.58
N GLY A 154 -14.94 -12.42 -2.19
CA GLY A 154 -14.37 -12.75 -0.90
C GLY A 154 -14.21 -14.27 -0.72
N VAL A 155 -13.18 -14.72 -0.04
CA VAL A 155 -13.05 -16.15 0.31
C VAL A 155 -13.77 -16.35 1.64
N ALA A 156 -14.97 -16.94 1.59
CA ALA A 156 -15.72 -17.27 2.80
C ALA A 156 -14.87 -18.17 3.71
N GLY A 157 -14.63 -17.73 4.96
CA GLY A 157 -13.93 -18.52 5.97
C GLY A 157 -12.44 -18.26 6.13
N SER A 158 -11.82 -17.35 5.36
CA SER A 158 -10.44 -16.88 5.60
C SER A 158 -10.42 -15.48 6.20
N MET A 159 -9.32 -15.09 6.86
CA MET A 159 -9.09 -13.69 7.30
C MET A 159 -9.23 -12.70 6.14
N GLU A 160 -9.03 -13.16 4.91
CA GLU A 160 -9.26 -12.40 3.68
C GLU A 160 -10.74 -12.13 3.39
N GLY A 161 -11.67 -12.98 3.86
CA GLY A 161 -13.11 -12.79 3.70
C GLY A 161 -13.64 -11.55 4.42
N HIS A 162 -13.08 -11.22 5.56
CA HIS A 162 -13.43 -10.02 6.32
C HIS A 162 -12.90 -8.73 5.67
N ALA A 163 -11.70 -8.78 5.08
CA ALA A 163 -11.18 -7.68 4.26
C ALA A 163 -11.97 -7.48 2.94
N ALA A 164 -12.85 -8.43 2.59
CA ALA A 164 -13.71 -8.36 1.41
C ALA A 164 -15.01 -7.55 1.64
N MET A 165 -15.40 -7.27 2.87
CA MET A 165 -16.58 -6.45 3.14
C MET A 165 -16.31 -5.00 2.71
N ASP A 166 -17.22 -4.44 1.91
CA ASP A 166 -17.16 -3.03 1.54
C ASP A 166 -17.64 -2.17 2.72
N MET A 167 -16.71 -1.83 3.58
CA MET A 167 -16.92 -0.98 4.77
C MET A 167 -16.78 0.52 4.43
N SER A 168 -16.90 0.87 3.14
CA SER A 168 -16.80 2.27 2.73
C SER A 168 -17.99 3.07 3.29
N ILE A 169 -17.66 4.24 3.86
CA ILE A 169 -18.65 5.15 4.44
C ILE A 169 -19.58 5.66 3.34
N THR A 170 -20.87 5.41 3.47
CA THR A 170 -21.92 5.90 2.56
C THR A 170 -22.22 7.40 2.75
N ALA A 171 -21.74 8.00 3.84
CA ALA A 171 -21.97 9.40 4.16
C ALA A 171 -21.48 10.34 3.06
N THR A 172 -22.36 11.20 2.56
CA THR A 172 -22.08 12.29 1.64
C THR A 172 -21.47 13.48 2.39
N GLY A 173 -20.22 13.85 2.06
CA GLY A 173 -19.55 14.97 2.71
C GLY A 173 -18.08 15.11 2.35
N SER A 174 -17.45 16.18 2.86
CA SER A 174 -16.02 16.46 2.75
C SER A 174 -15.20 15.36 3.44
N PHE A 175 -13.98 15.08 2.96
CA PHE A 175 -13.03 14.09 3.50
C PHE A 175 -12.89 14.17 5.04
N ARG A 176 -12.69 15.39 5.57
CA ARG A 176 -12.54 15.64 7.00
C ARG A 176 -13.80 15.25 7.79
N ARG A 177 -14.98 15.59 7.28
CA ARG A 177 -16.27 15.28 7.94
C ARG A 177 -16.54 13.78 7.97
N ARG A 178 -16.12 13.05 6.94
CA ARG A 178 -16.24 11.59 6.87
C ARG A 178 -15.29 10.89 7.85
N LEU A 179 -14.06 11.40 8.00
CA LEU A 179 -13.07 10.84 8.93
C LEU A 179 -13.48 11.04 10.39
N ILE A 180 -14.03 12.21 10.74
CA ILE A 180 -14.39 12.59 12.12
C ILE A 180 -15.81 12.07 12.48
N SER A 181 -16.60 11.57 11.53
CA SER A 181 -17.91 11.02 11.81
C SER A 181 -17.81 9.74 12.65
N ARG A 182 -18.83 9.49 13.49
CA ARG A 182 -18.92 8.27 14.29
C ARG A 182 -18.86 7.01 13.42
N GLU A 183 -19.47 7.05 12.24
CA GLU A 183 -19.41 5.98 11.24
C GLU A 183 -17.99 5.81 10.69
N GLY A 184 -17.26 6.92 10.45
CA GLY A 184 -15.88 6.90 10.02
C GLY A 184 -14.95 6.21 11.02
N TYR A 185 -15.06 6.59 12.29
CA TYR A 185 -14.27 5.99 13.36
C TYR A 185 -14.59 4.49 13.53
N THR A 186 -15.87 4.12 13.50
CA THR A 186 -16.28 2.71 13.62
C THR A 186 -15.79 1.88 12.43
N SER A 187 -15.89 2.40 11.20
CA SER A 187 -15.41 1.71 10.01
C SER A 187 -13.89 1.53 10.00
N VAL A 188 -13.15 2.59 10.37
CA VAL A 188 -11.67 2.52 10.46
C VAL A 188 -11.24 1.54 11.54
N SER A 189 -11.86 1.57 12.73
CA SER A 189 -11.51 0.65 13.82
C SER A 189 -11.85 -0.80 13.47
N HIS A 190 -12.95 -1.05 12.79
CA HIS A 190 -13.33 -2.38 12.32
C HIS A 190 -12.35 -2.95 11.29
N ILE A 191 -11.96 -2.13 10.29
CA ILE A 191 -10.97 -2.53 9.28
C ILE A 191 -9.58 -2.75 9.91
N PHE A 192 -9.27 -2.00 10.96
CA PHE A 192 -7.98 -2.12 11.66
C PHE A 192 -7.88 -3.40 12.51
N VAL A 193 -8.99 -3.82 13.15
CA VAL A 193 -9.02 -5.00 14.04
C VAL A 193 -9.17 -6.32 13.25
N MET A 194 -9.68 -6.26 12.03
CA MET A 194 -9.81 -7.42 11.13
C MET A 194 -8.55 -7.71 10.33
#